data_fb3a52901b3f24db9fe34e8660146a99
#
_entry.id   fb3a52901b3f24db9fe34e8660146a99
#
_cell.length_a   1.000
_cell.length_b   1.000
_cell.length_c   1.000
_cell.angle_alpha   90.00
_cell.angle_beta   90.00
_cell.angle_gamma   90.00
#
_symmetry.space_group_name_H-M   'P 1'
#
loop_
_entity.id
_entity.type
_entity.pdbx_description
1 polymer ?
#
loop_
_entity_poly.entity_id
_entity_poly.type
_entity_poly.pdbx_seq_one_letter_code
_entity_poly.pdbx_strand_id
1 'polypeptide(L)'
;MVTPMKADGAVDFEAAQQLARQLVADGADGLVVNGTTGESPTTHMEEKVELVQAVKEVVDVPVISGAGSNDTAHTVRMVEQTQEAGADAVLVV
;
A
#
# COMPACT_ATOMS: atom_id res chain seq x y z
N MET A 1 5.33 -1.68 5.12
CA MET A 1 6.14 -2.74 4.49
C MET A 1 6.86 -2.22 3.25
N VAL A 2 7.93 -2.86 2.84
CA VAL A 2 8.57 -2.53 1.56
C VAL A 2 7.64 -2.92 0.42
N THR A 3 7.83 -2.29 -0.75
CA THR A 3 7.08 -2.61 -1.96
C THR A 3 7.98 -3.43 -2.89
N PRO A 4 7.73 -4.72 -3.07
CA PRO A 4 8.51 -5.53 -4.00
C PRO A 4 8.34 -5.03 -5.43
N MET A 5 9.44 -5.01 -6.16
CA MET A 5 9.45 -4.53 -7.54
C MET A 5 10.10 -5.55 -8.46
N LYS A 6 9.61 -5.60 -9.69
CA LYS A 6 10.19 -6.42 -10.75
C LYS A 6 11.50 -5.79 -11.23
N ALA A 7 12.27 -6.55 -12.02
CA ALA A 7 13.54 -6.07 -12.55
C ALA A 7 13.39 -4.81 -13.42
N ASP A 8 12.23 -4.60 -14.04
CA ASP A 8 11.94 -3.40 -14.85
C ASP A 8 11.45 -2.20 -14.05
N GLY A 9 11.34 -2.33 -12.72
CA GLY A 9 10.89 -1.28 -11.82
C GLY A 9 9.38 -1.24 -11.56
N ALA A 10 8.60 -2.07 -12.21
CA ALA A 10 7.16 -2.16 -11.94
C ALA A 10 6.92 -2.85 -10.60
N VAL A 11 5.82 -2.48 -9.92
CA VAL A 11 5.44 -3.13 -8.67
C VAL A 11 5.09 -4.60 -8.94
N ASP A 12 5.63 -5.48 -8.11
CA ASP A 12 5.35 -6.91 -8.16
C ASP A 12 4.25 -7.25 -7.13
N PHE A 13 3.00 -7.24 -7.58
CA PHE A 13 1.85 -7.42 -6.70
C PHE A 13 1.78 -8.82 -6.11
N GLU A 14 2.19 -9.84 -6.86
CA GLU A 14 2.22 -11.20 -6.36
C GLU A 14 3.25 -11.36 -5.24
N ALA A 15 4.44 -10.81 -5.41
CA ALA A 15 5.46 -10.81 -4.37
C ALA A 15 5.02 -10.00 -3.15
N ALA A 16 4.29 -8.90 -3.36
CA ALA A 16 3.73 -8.11 -2.27
C ALA A 16 2.70 -8.91 -1.46
N GLN A 17 1.87 -9.70 -2.12
CA GLN A 17 0.93 -10.58 -1.43
C GLN A 17 1.65 -11.65 -0.60
N GLN A 18 2.69 -12.25 -1.15
CA GLN A 18 3.50 -13.23 -0.43
C GLN A 18 4.17 -12.60 0.80
N LEU A 19 4.74 -11.42 0.64
CA LEU A 19 5.36 -10.69 1.76
C LEU A 19 4.32 -10.34 2.83
N ALA A 20 3.15 -9.88 2.44
CA ALA A 20 2.09 -9.54 3.37
C ALA A 20 1.65 -10.76 4.20
N ARG A 21 1.47 -11.91 3.55
CA ARG A 21 1.15 -13.17 4.25
C ARG A 21 2.24 -13.54 5.24
N GLN A 22 3.50 -13.40 4.84
CA GLN A 22 4.65 -13.75 5.69
C GLN A 22 4.72 -12.85 6.92
N LEU A 23 4.52 -11.53 6.74
CA LEU A 23 4.55 -10.59 7.86
C LEU A 23 3.43 -10.88 8.87
N VAL A 24 2.24 -11.19 8.40
CA VAL A 24 1.13 -11.56 9.27
C VAL A 24 1.42 -12.88 9.98
N ALA A 25 1.97 -13.88 9.29
CA ALA A 25 2.35 -15.14 9.89
C ALA A 25 3.43 -14.95 10.96
N ASP A 26 4.30 -13.97 10.80
CA ASP A 26 5.36 -13.64 11.75
C ASP A 26 4.87 -12.77 12.91
N GLY A 27 3.59 -12.41 12.96
CA GLY A 27 2.98 -11.73 14.10
C GLY A 27 2.56 -10.29 13.88
N ALA A 28 2.59 -9.77 12.67
CA ALA A 28 2.11 -8.41 12.40
C ALA A 28 0.61 -8.32 12.66
N ASP A 29 0.19 -7.31 13.43
CA ASP A 29 -1.21 -7.07 13.75
C ASP A 29 -1.89 -6.14 12.74
N GLY A 30 -1.15 -5.54 11.86
CA GLY A 30 -1.60 -4.68 10.77
C GLY A 30 -0.44 -4.38 9.84
N LEU A 31 -0.73 -3.86 8.66
CA LEU A 31 0.28 -3.54 7.67
C LEU A 31 0.13 -2.11 7.19
N VAL A 32 1.24 -1.40 7.03
CA VAL A 32 1.26 -0.09 6.37
C VAL A 32 1.85 -0.28 4.98
N VAL A 33 1.05 0.00 3.97
CA VAL A 33 1.49 -0.01 2.57
C VAL A 33 1.58 1.43 2.05
N ASN A 34 2.32 1.65 1.00
CA ASN A 34 2.47 2.97 0.40
C ASN A 34 3.06 4.02 1.35
N GLY A 35 3.82 3.58 2.36
CA GLY A 35 4.58 4.49 3.19
C GLY A 35 5.93 4.84 2.55
N THR A 36 6.71 5.67 3.23
CA THR A 36 8.05 6.06 2.74
C THR A 36 8.96 4.83 2.57
N THR A 37 8.89 3.89 3.50
CA THR A 37 9.63 2.62 3.41
C THR A 37 9.22 1.82 2.17
N GLY A 38 7.97 1.95 1.74
CA GLY A 38 7.45 1.32 0.51
C GLY A 38 7.71 2.13 -0.75
N GLU A 39 8.58 3.15 -0.69
CA GLU A 39 8.98 3.98 -1.82
C GLU A 39 7.81 4.76 -2.45
N SER A 40 6.89 5.20 -1.60
CA SER A 40 5.69 5.93 -2.04
C SER A 40 5.99 7.12 -2.97
N PRO A 41 7.05 7.93 -2.75
CA PRO A 41 7.30 9.06 -3.64
C PRO A 41 7.55 8.68 -5.10
N THR A 42 7.94 7.45 -5.37
CA THR A 42 8.31 7.00 -6.71
C THR A 42 7.33 5.99 -7.33
N THR A 43 6.22 5.70 -6.64
CA THR A 43 5.14 4.88 -7.19
C THR A 43 3.99 5.77 -7.67
N HIS A 44 3.22 5.26 -8.62
CA HIS A 44 2.07 5.98 -9.18
C HIS A 44 0.78 5.66 -8.42
N MET A 45 -0.25 6.50 -8.57
CA MET A 45 -1.50 6.32 -7.86
C MET A 45 -2.17 4.98 -8.19
N GLU A 46 -2.16 4.57 -9.46
CA GLU A 46 -2.74 3.29 -9.86
C GLU A 46 -2.04 2.11 -9.17
N GLU A 47 -0.71 2.21 -9.04
CA GLU A 47 0.08 1.18 -8.34
C GLU A 47 -0.27 1.13 -6.85
N LYS A 48 -0.48 2.29 -6.23
CA LYS A 48 -0.84 2.37 -4.81
C LYS A 48 -2.22 1.76 -4.55
N VAL A 49 -3.19 2.07 -5.41
CA VAL A 49 -4.55 1.54 -5.32
C VAL A 49 -4.54 0.02 -5.50
N GLU A 50 -3.85 -0.46 -6.52
CA GLU A 50 -3.76 -1.90 -6.80
C GLU A 50 -3.03 -2.64 -5.68
N LEU A 51 -2.01 -2.03 -5.07
CA LEU A 51 -1.30 -2.62 -3.94
C LEU A 51 -2.21 -2.80 -2.73
N VAL A 52 -3.03 -1.81 -2.40
CA VAL A 52 -4.02 -1.93 -1.32
C VAL A 52 -4.97 -3.09 -1.61
N GLN A 53 -5.51 -3.16 -2.81
CA GLN A 53 -6.43 -4.23 -3.21
C GLN A 53 -5.77 -5.60 -3.11
N ALA A 54 -4.55 -5.73 -3.64
CA ALA A 54 -3.81 -6.99 -3.65
C ALA A 54 -3.52 -7.48 -2.23
N VAL A 55 -3.09 -6.59 -1.34
CA VAL A 55 -2.79 -6.96 0.05
C VAL A 55 -4.07 -7.32 0.81
N LYS A 56 -5.14 -6.54 0.63
CA LYS A 56 -6.42 -6.82 1.30
C LYS A 56 -7.02 -8.18 0.92
N GLU A 57 -6.73 -8.67 -0.27
CA GLU A 57 -7.21 -9.99 -0.71
C GLU A 57 -6.63 -11.14 0.12
N VAL A 58 -5.46 -10.96 0.71
CA VAL A 58 -4.70 -12.08 1.28
C VAL A 58 -4.45 -11.97 2.78
N VAL A 59 -4.88 -10.87 3.43
CA VAL A 59 -4.72 -10.70 4.88
C VAL A 59 -6.05 -10.33 5.54
N ASP A 60 -6.18 -10.71 6.81
CA ASP A 60 -7.35 -10.39 7.64
C ASP A 60 -7.07 -9.26 8.63
N VAL A 61 -5.84 -8.76 8.68
CA VAL A 61 -5.44 -7.68 9.57
C VAL A 61 -5.73 -6.32 8.91
N PRO A 62 -5.82 -5.23 9.69
CA PRO A 62 -5.98 -3.90 9.12
C PRO A 62 -4.84 -3.53 8.16
N VAL A 63 -5.20 -2.89 7.05
CA VAL A 63 -4.25 -2.35 6.08
C VAL A 63 -4.39 -0.84 6.07
N ILE A 64 -3.30 -0.16 6.40
CA ILE A 64 -3.21 1.29 6.43
C ILE A 64 -2.45 1.72 5.19
N SER A 65 -3.01 2.63 4.39
CA SER A 65 -2.33 3.13 3.19
C SER A 65 -1.78 4.52 3.41
N GLY A 66 -0.52 4.73 3.04
CA GLY A 66 0.02 6.07 2.89
C GLY A 66 -0.74 6.80 1.78
N ALA A 67 -1.14 8.04 2.04
CA ALA A 67 -1.94 8.83 1.10
C ALA A 67 -1.49 10.30 1.04
N GLY A 68 -0.45 10.65 1.79
CA GLY A 68 0.06 12.03 1.81
C GLY A 68 0.92 12.38 0.61
N SER A 69 0.91 13.65 0.26
CA SER A 69 1.80 14.23 -0.75
C SER A 69 2.00 15.71 -0.44
N ASN A 70 2.89 16.36 -1.19
CA ASN A 70 3.10 17.81 -1.06
C ASN A 70 2.00 18.64 -1.73
N ASP A 71 1.06 18.00 -2.42
CA ASP A 71 -0.05 18.63 -3.12
C ASP A 71 -1.36 18.23 -2.43
N THR A 72 -2.05 19.19 -1.83
CA THR A 72 -3.29 18.94 -1.08
C THR A 72 -4.38 18.31 -1.94
N ALA A 73 -4.58 18.81 -3.16
CA ALA A 73 -5.60 18.27 -4.06
C ALA A 73 -5.30 16.82 -4.43
N HIS A 74 -4.03 16.50 -4.67
CA HIS A 74 -3.60 15.14 -4.96
C HIS A 74 -3.80 14.22 -3.73
N THR A 75 -3.49 14.72 -2.53
CA THR A 75 -3.68 13.97 -1.29
C THR A 75 -5.15 13.61 -1.10
N VAL A 76 -6.07 14.55 -1.34
CA VAL A 76 -7.51 14.29 -1.24
C VAL A 76 -7.92 13.15 -2.17
N ARG A 77 -7.47 13.17 -3.42
CA ARG A 77 -7.76 12.11 -4.39
C ARG A 77 -7.17 10.77 -3.94
N MET A 78 -5.94 10.78 -3.41
CA MET A 78 -5.31 9.55 -2.91
C MET A 78 -6.08 8.94 -1.75
N VAL A 79 -6.53 9.76 -0.81
CA VAL A 79 -7.35 9.28 0.31
C VAL A 79 -8.63 8.62 -0.19
N GLU A 80 -9.34 9.28 -1.11
CA GLU A 80 -10.57 8.74 -1.67
C GLU A 80 -10.34 7.41 -2.39
N GLN A 81 -9.31 7.34 -3.24
CA GLN A 81 -9.04 6.14 -4.03
C GLN A 81 -8.53 4.97 -3.19
N THR A 82 -7.67 5.22 -2.22
CA THR A 82 -7.18 4.15 -1.35
C THR A 82 -8.28 3.65 -0.41
N GLN A 83 -9.18 4.52 0.02
CA GLN A 83 -10.35 4.12 0.78
C GLN A 83 -11.28 3.23 -0.03
N GLU A 84 -11.56 3.59 -1.27
CA GLU A 84 -12.36 2.77 -2.20
C GLU A 84 -11.71 1.42 -2.49
N ALA A 85 -10.38 1.38 -2.50
CA ALA A 85 -9.62 0.13 -2.70
C ALA A 85 -9.70 -0.83 -1.51
N GLY A 86 -10.18 -0.36 -0.36
CA GLY A 86 -10.38 -1.18 0.83
C GLY A 86 -9.42 -0.92 1.98
N ALA A 87 -8.64 0.16 1.94
CA ALA A 87 -7.80 0.54 3.08
C ALA A 87 -8.67 0.77 4.32
N ASP A 88 -8.22 0.23 5.45
CA ASP A 88 -8.93 0.37 6.73
C ASP A 88 -8.64 1.73 7.38
N ALA A 89 -7.51 2.33 7.06
CA ALA A 89 -7.11 3.66 7.50
C ALA A 89 -6.12 4.25 6.51
N VAL A 90 -5.87 5.55 6.63
CA VAL A 90 -4.87 6.25 5.80
C VAL A 90 -3.87 6.98 6.70
N LEU A 91 -2.64 7.08 6.22
CA LEU A 91 -1.58 7.83 6.87
C LEU A 91 -1.27 9.05 5.99
N VAL A 92 -1.58 10.23 6.48
CA VAL A 92 -1.36 11.49 5.77
C VAL A 92 -0.24 12.26 6.46
N VAL A 93 0.81 12.53 5.71
CA VAL A 93 2.00 13.24 6.22
C VAL A 93 2.12 14.62 5.61
#